data_a336cf71bcc1710da6084e0a55fd05f0
#
_entry.id   a336cf71bcc1710da6084e0a55fd05f0
#
_cell.length_a   1.000
_cell.length_b   1.000
_cell.length_c   1.000
_cell.angle_alpha   90.00
_cell.angle_beta   90.00
_cell.angle_gamma   90.00
#
_symmetry.space_group_name_H-M   'P 1'
#
loop_
_entity.id
_entity.type
_entity.pdbx_description
1 polymer ?
#
loop_
_entity_poly.entity_id
_entity_poly.type
_entity_poly.pdbx_seq_one_letter_code
_entity_poly.pdbx_strand_id
1 'polypeptide(L)'
;MKISEQKKEKISEQILALLYSISPKPLFTLNIAKEIARDEEFVKDLLLDLKKKELIIEIKKNPKGLPYIRRSRWTLSDQVYQAYKKHQNQNNLSNHN
;
A
#
# COMPACT_ATOMS: atom_id res chain seq x y z
N MET A 1 13.92 -2.84 -18.80
CA MET A 1 14.94 -2.29 -17.91
C MET A 1 14.70 -2.75 -16.49
N LYS A 2 15.67 -3.34 -15.88
CA LYS A 2 15.51 -3.81 -14.49
C LYS A 2 15.71 -2.67 -13.52
N ILE A 3 14.75 -2.49 -12.63
CA ILE A 3 14.85 -1.52 -11.54
C ILE A 3 15.60 -2.17 -10.39
N SER A 4 16.53 -1.44 -9.77
CA SER A 4 17.31 -1.97 -8.68
C SER A 4 16.43 -2.32 -7.46
N GLU A 5 16.90 -3.24 -6.63
CA GLU A 5 16.17 -3.61 -5.42
C GLU A 5 15.96 -2.42 -4.48
N GLN A 6 16.95 -1.53 -4.40
CA GLN A 6 16.83 -0.33 -3.58
C GLN A 6 15.71 0.58 -4.07
N LYS A 7 15.56 0.74 -5.39
CA LYS A 7 14.47 1.52 -5.94
C LYS A 7 13.12 0.86 -5.69
N LYS A 8 13.06 -0.46 -5.83
CA LYS A 8 11.84 -1.20 -5.54
C LYS A 8 11.42 -1.02 -4.09
N GLU A 9 12.35 -1.08 -3.17
CA GLU A 9 12.06 -0.87 -1.76
C GLU A 9 11.51 0.53 -1.49
N LYS A 10 12.11 1.55 -2.11
CA LYS A 10 11.65 2.93 -1.94
C LYS A 10 10.24 3.11 -2.51
N ILE A 11 9.96 2.53 -3.65
CA ILE A 11 8.64 2.61 -4.26
C ILE A 11 7.63 1.84 -3.41
N SER A 12 8.02 0.68 -2.89
CA SER A 12 7.16 -0.09 -1.99
C SER A 12 6.84 0.70 -0.73
N GLU A 13 7.80 1.41 -0.18
CA GLU A 13 7.58 2.28 0.97
C GLU A 13 6.61 3.41 0.63
N GLN A 14 6.73 3.98 -0.56
CA GLN A 14 5.78 5.00 -1.02
C GLN A 14 4.36 4.45 -1.07
N ILE A 15 4.21 3.22 -1.56
CA ILE A 15 2.89 2.57 -1.61
C ILE A 15 2.34 2.38 -0.21
N LEU A 16 3.15 1.86 0.71
CA LEU A 16 2.73 1.62 2.08
C LEU A 16 2.34 2.93 2.77
N ALA A 17 3.13 3.98 2.58
CA ALA A 17 2.84 5.29 3.16
C ALA A 17 1.55 5.88 2.59
N LEU A 18 1.33 5.73 1.29
CA LEU A 18 0.09 6.17 0.65
C LEU A 18 -1.11 5.44 1.24
N LEU A 19 -1.03 4.11 1.34
CA LEU A 19 -2.13 3.32 1.89
C LEU A 19 -2.39 3.68 3.36
N TYR A 20 -1.34 3.98 4.11
CA TYR A 20 -1.51 4.43 5.48
C TYR A 20 -2.24 5.78 5.54
N SER A 21 -1.84 6.71 4.67
CA SER A 21 -2.40 8.07 4.69
C SER A 21 -3.90 8.12 4.42
N ILE A 22 -4.42 7.15 3.67
CA ILE A 22 -5.85 7.09 3.35
C ILE A 22 -6.59 6.01 4.13
N SER A 23 -5.87 5.26 4.96
CA SER A 23 -6.48 4.18 5.74
C SER A 23 -7.66 4.71 6.57
N PRO A 24 -8.74 3.95 6.71
CA PRO A 24 -8.94 2.57 6.30
C PRO A 24 -9.46 2.39 4.87
N LYS A 25 -9.50 3.43 4.06
CA LYS A 25 -10.02 3.37 2.72
C LYS A 25 -9.05 2.62 1.80
N PRO A 26 -9.52 1.58 1.07
CA PRO A 26 -8.64 0.90 0.11
C PRO A 26 -8.55 1.66 -1.20
N LEU A 27 -7.49 1.36 -1.98
CA LEU A 27 -7.28 1.98 -3.29
C LEU A 27 -7.16 0.91 -4.38
N PHE A 28 -7.66 1.23 -5.56
CA PHE A 28 -7.44 0.40 -6.75
C PHE A 28 -5.99 0.52 -7.22
N THR A 29 -5.52 -0.53 -7.90
CA THR A 29 -4.17 -0.55 -8.47
C THR A 29 -3.90 0.68 -9.33
N LEU A 30 -4.84 1.03 -10.20
CA LEU A 30 -4.70 2.17 -11.09
C LEU A 30 -4.52 3.48 -10.31
N ASN A 31 -5.28 3.65 -9.24
CA ASN A 31 -5.20 4.86 -8.42
C ASN A 31 -3.87 4.96 -7.71
N ILE A 32 -3.36 3.84 -7.22
CA ILE A 32 -2.03 3.81 -6.60
C ILE A 32 -0.97 4.20 -7.63
N ALA A 33 -1.04 3.60 -8.82
CA ALA A 33 -0.09 3.89 -9.88
C ALA A 33 -0.08 5.36 -10.26
N LYS A 34 -1.26 5.97 -10.35
CA LYS A 34 -1.37 7.40 -10.64
C LYS A 34 -0.76 8.26 -9.55
N GLU A 35 -1.03 7.93 -8.30
CA GLU A 35 -0.53 8.71 -7.17
C GLU A 35 0.98 8.71 -7.09
N ILE A 36 1.62 7.58 -7.38
CA ILE A 36 3.08 7.51 -7.31
C ILE A 36 3.75 7.70 -8.68
N ALA A 37 2.96 8.01 -9.72
CA ALA A 37 3.44 8.27 -11.08
C ALA A 37 4.27 7.11 -11.64
N ARG A 38 3.75 5.90 -11.53
CA ARG A 38 4.41 4.71 -12.04
C ARG A 38 3.46 3.89 -12.90
N ASP A 39 4.04 3.03 -13.73
CA ASP A 39 3.29 2.13 -14.59
C ASP A 39 2.43 1.17 -13.78
N GLU A 40 1.18 0.96 -14.22
CA GLU A 40 0.23 0.10 -13.49
C GLU A 40 0.71 -1.35 -13.39
N GLU A 41 1.27 -1.89 -14.47
CA GLU A 41 1.78 -3.27 -14.46
C GLU A 41 2.90 -3.43 -13.44
N PHE A 42 3.81 -2.48 -13.41
CA PHE A 42 4.91 -2.48 -12.45
C PHE A 42 4.37 -2.39 -11.02
N VAL A 43 3.42 -1.49 -10.78
CA VAL A 43 2.83 -1.32 -9.45
C VAL A 43 2.10 -2.59 -9.03
N LYS A 44 1.38 -3.23 -9.96
CA LYS A 44 0.70 -4.48 -9.67
C LYS A 44 1.67 -5.56 -9.18
N ASP A 45 2.82 -5.67 -9.85
CA ASP A 45 3.83 -6.65 -9.44
C ASP A 45 4.35 -6.37 -8.04
N LEU A 46 4.58 -5.08 -7.71
CA LEU A 46 5.00 -4.71 -6.36
C LEU A 46 3.92 -5.01 -5.33
N LEU A 47 2.65 -4.74 -5.67
CA LEU A 47 1.55 -5.01 -4.76
C LEU A 47 1.41 -6.51 -4.48
N LEU A 48 1.58 -7.35 -5.50
CA LEU A 48 1.55 -8.80 -5.30
C LEU A 48 2.70 -9.26 -4.40
N ASP A 49 3.87 -8.66 -4.55
CA ASP A 49 4.99 -8.96 -3.70
C ASP A 49 4.75 -8.54 -2.25
N LEU A 50 4.19 -7.34 -2.04
CA LEU A 50 3.85 -6.86 -0.71
C LEU A 50 2.76 -7.72 -0.07
N LYS A 51 1.80 -8.19 -0.86
CA LYS A 51 0.78 -9.12 -0.38
C LYS A 51 1.41 -10.44 0.08
N LYS A 52 2.36 -10.94 -0.69
CA LYS A 52 3.07 -12.16 -0.36
C LYS A 52 3.79 -12.05 0.97
N LYS A 53 4.31 -10.86 1.27
CA LYS A 53 4.97 -10.56 2.54
C LYS A 53 3.98 -10.25 3.65
N GLU A 54 2.70 -10.32 3.37
CA GLU A 54 1.62 -10.05 4.33
C GLU A 54 1.60 -8.63 4.86
N LEU A 55 2.13 -7.69 4.07
CA LEU A 55 2.14 -6.27 4.45
C LEU A 55 0.87 -5.56 4.02
N ILE A 56 0.23 -6.05 2.95
CA ILE A 56 -1.02 -5.48 2.46
C ILE A 56 -2.03 -6.59 2.19
N ILE A 57 -3.28 -6.19 2.09
CA ILE A 57 -4.41 -7.10 1.84
C ILE A 57 -5.04 -6.73 0.52
N GLU A 58 -5.33 -7.73 -0.29
CA GLU A 58 -6.04 -7.55 -1.55
C GLU A 58 -7.54 -7.77 -1.33
N ILE A 59 -8.33 -6.79 -1.74
CA ILE A 59 -9.79 -6.85 -1.63
C ILE A 59 -10.37 -7.04 -3.02
N LYS A 60 -11.00 -8.20 -3.24
CA LYS A 60 -11.57 -8.57 -4.54
C LYS A 60 -13.09 -8.49 -4.57
N LYS A 61 -13.70 -8.11 -3.46
CA LYS A 61 -15.17 -8.02 -3.37
C LYS A 61 -15.59 -6.60 -3.11
N ASN A 62 -16.72 -6.21 -3.69
CA ASN A 62 -17.29 -4.91 -3.39
C ASN A 62 -18.03 -4.95 -2.05
N PRO A 63 -18.54 -3.80 -1.54
CA PRO A 63 -19.27 -3.77 -0.26
C PRO A 63 -20.49 -4.68 -0.21
N LYS A 64 -21.03 -5.05 -1.37
CA LYS A 64 -22.17 -5.96 -1.42
C LYS A 64 -21.77 -7.43 -1.42
N GLY A 65 -20.48 -7.73 -1.31
CA GLY A 65 -19.98 -9.09 -1.29
C GLY A 65 -19.82 -9.74 -2.65
N LEU A 66 -20.05 -8.99 -3.73
CA LEU A 66 -19.87 -9.52 -5.07
C LEU A 66 -18.39 -9.42 -5.47
N PRO A 67 -17.84 -10.44 -6.15
CA PRO A 67 -16.43 -10.37 -6.55
C PRO A 67 -16.20 -9.34 -7.66
N TYR A 68 -15.07 -8.65 -7.57
CA TYR A 68 -14.61 -7.79 -8.66
C TYR A 68 -14.03 -8.68 -9.76
N ILE A 69 -14.46 -8.46 -10.99
CA ILE A 69 -14.04 -9.28 -12.12
C ILE A 69 -12.63 -8.91 -12.58
N ARG A 70 -12.28 -7.62 -12.54
CA ARG A 70 -11.04 -7.12 -13.14
C ARG A 70 -10.22 -6.19 -12.27
N ARG A 71 -10.71 -5.82 -11.08
CA ARG A 71 -10.04 -4.81 -10.27
C ARG A 71 -9.88 -5.27 -8.84
N SER A 72 -8.69 -5.09 -8.34
CA SER A 72 -8.40 -5.32 -6.94
C SER A 72 -8.20 -3.99 -6.24
N ARG A 73 -8.67 -3.91 -5.01
CA ARG A 73 -8.36 -2.81 -4.11
C ARG A 73 -7.38 -3.31 -3.07
N TRP A 74 -6.62 -2.39 -2.54
CA TRP A 74 -5.53 -2.74 -1.62
C TRP A 74 -5.59 -1.86 -0.40
N THR A 75 -5.26 -2.44 0.75
CA THR A 75 -5.16 -1.72 2.01
C THR A 75 -4.05 -2.34 2.83
N LEU A 76 -3.56 -1.61 3.86
CA LEU A 76 -2.55 -2.15 4.75
C LEU A 76 -3.10 -3.30 5.57
N SER A 77 -2.25 -4.28 5.88
CA SER A 77 -2.60 -5.25 6.92
C SER A 77 -2.70 -4.49 8.25
N ASP A 78 -3.48 -5.05 9.18
CA ASP A 78 -3.63 -4.42 10.49
C ASP A 78 -2.30 -4.25 11.20
N GLN A 79 -1.45 -5.26 11.11
CA GLN A 79 -0.14 -5.24 11.74
C GLN A 79 0.72 -4.07 11.23
N VAL A 80 0.72 -3.85 9.92
CA VAL A 80 1.48 -2.76 9.33
C VAL A 80 0.86 -1.42 9.69
N TYR A 81 -0.46 -1.32 9.68
CA TYR A 81 -1.14 -0.09 10.08
C TYR A 81 -0.76 0.30 11.49
N GLN A 82 -0.78 -0.66 12.43
CA GLN A 82 -0.43 -0.39 13.81
C GLN A 82 1.04 0.02 13.96
N ALA A 83 1.93 -0.58 13.18
CA ALA A 83 3.34 -0.22 13.21
C ALA A 83 3.56 1.22 12.75
N TYR A 84 2.90 1.63 11.67
CA TYR A 84 2.99 3.01 11.19
C TYR A 84 2.43 3.99 12.20
N LYS A 85 1.28 3.67 12.79
CA LYS A 85 0.63 4.51 13.78
C LYS A 85 1.53 4.70 15.01
N LYS A 86 2.12 3.63 15.48
CA LYS A 86 3.02 3.68 16.63
C LYS A 86 4.24 4.53 16.34
N HIS A 87 4.83 4.37 15.15
CA HIS A 87 6.00 5.13 14.74
C HIS A 87 5.68 6.62 14.66
N GLN A 88 4.53 6.98 14.12
CA GLN A 88 4.11 8.38 14.05
C GLN A 88 3.93 8.99 15.44
N ASN A 89 3.31 8.25 16.34
CA ASN A 89 3.12 8.73 17.72
C ASN A 89 4.45 8.98 18.42
N GLN A 90 5.42 8.09 18.20
CA GLN A 90 6.76 8.26 18.75
C GLN A 90 7.46 9.48 18.17
N ASN A 91 7.33 9.70 16.84
CA ASN A 91 7.91 10.87 16.19
C ASN A 91 7.27 12.16 16.72
N ASN A 92 5.96 12.18 16.93
CA ASN A 92 5.27 13.33 17.46
C ASN A 92 5.76 13.65 18.87
N LEU A 93 5.96 12.62 19.68
CA LEU A 93 6.49 12.81 21.05
C LEU A 93 7.92 13.32 21.00
N SER A 94 8.74 12.84 20.07
CA SER A 94 10.12 13.27 19.91
C SER A 94 10.23 14.74 19.51
N ASN A 95 9.27 15.23 18.76
CA ASN A 95 9.27 16.61 18.27
C ASN A 95 8.63 17.58 19.26
N HIS A 96 8.14 17.10 20.38
CA HIS A 96 7.51 17.91 21.39
C HIS A 96 8.54 18.29 22.45
N ASN A 97 9.19 19.38 22.25
CA ASN A 97 10.09 19.90 23.26
C ASN A 97 9.53 21.13 23.87
#